data_e12aeed07ef54f56d0621cb224448b95
#
_entry.id   e12aeed07ef54f56d0621cb224448b95
#
_cell.length_a   1.000
_cell.length_b   1.000
_cell.length_c   1.000
_cell.angle_alpha   90.00
_cell.angle_beta   90.00
_cell.angle_gamma   90.00
#
_symmetry.space_group_name_H-M   'P 1'
#
loop_
_entity.id
_entity.type
_entity.pdbx_description
1 polymer ?
#
loop_
_entity_poly.entity_id
_entity_poly.type
_entity_poly.pdbx_seq_one_letter_code
_entity_poly.pdbx_strand_id
1 'polypeptide(L)'
;MVAFNLNYNIMSAFTKFWKVWLNLNLLTKDVENDYTAEVSTVGKTSRNEDIAKQIIEEGSEIKYDTLLSVINQHDRIIRELLQNGTSVLTGVAQYTPSVGGVWNSSTEKYNPEKHKVSVSISPSAELRKALSVVGLEVLGVKDSTARIGLVTDTATGLTDGSMTQGDDILISGEKIRVAGEAEGVGVFFIDSK
;
A
#
# COMPACT_ATOMS: atom_id res chain seq x y z
N MET A 1 8.14 9.14 -40.36
CA MET A 1 8.90 7.98 -39.87
C MET A 1 9.97 8.43 -38.87
N VAL A 2 9.63 9.01 -37.72
CA VAL A 2 10.57 9.43 -36.63
C VAL A 2 9.84 9.43 -35.27
N ALA A 3 9.22 8.32 -34.88
CA ALA A 3 8.56 8.24 -33.55
C ALA A 3 9.03 7.05 -32.70
N PHE A 4 10.04 6.29 -33.14
CA PHE A 4 10.42 5.03 -32.41
C PHE A 4 11.68 5.11 -31.55
N ASN A 5 12.41 6.22 -31.52
CA ASN A 5 13.70 6.29 -30.82
C ASN A 5 13.70 6.99 -29.45
N LEU A 6 12.62 7.66 -29.04
CA LEU A 6 12.61 8.34 -27.75
C LEU A 6 12.39 7.37 -26.56
N ASN A 7 11.62 6.31 -26.73
CA ASN A 7 11.31 5.38 -25.65
C ASN A 7 12.48 4.43 -25.29
N TYR A 8 13.34 4.09 -26.24
CA TYR A 8 14.48 3.20 -26.00
C TYR A 8 15.60 3.87 -25.17
N ASN A 9 15.81 5.18 -25.35
CA ASN A 9 16.83 5.92 -24.60
C ASN A 9 16.44 6.23 -23.14
N ILE A 10 15.14 6.32 -22.85
CA ILE A 10 14.67 6.57 -21.48
C ILE A 10 14.78 5.30 -20.62
N MET A 11 14.45 4.13 -21.17
CA MET A 11 14.55 2.86 -20.45
C MET A 11 15.97 2.44 -20.09
N SER A 12 16.98 2.85 -20.84
CA SER A 12 18.40 2.55 -20.56
C SER A 12 18.98 3.30 -19.35
N ALA A 13 18.29 4.33 -18.85
CA ALA A 13 18.71 5.10 -17.69
C ALA A 13 18.27 4.45 -16.35
N PHE A 14 17.32 3.52 -16.37
CA PHE A 14 16.78 2.88 -15.19
C PHE A 14 17.38 1.49 -14.99
N THR A 15 17.79 1.18 -13.75
CA THR A 15 18.40 -0.10 -13.38
C THR A 15 17.44 -1.06 -12.68
N LYS A 16 16.36 -0.54 -12.14
CA LYS A 16 15.29 -1.29 -11.46
C LYS A 16 13.94 -0.75 -11.88
N PHE A 17 12.91 -1.61 -11.86
CA PHE A 17 11.55 -1.22 -12.23
C PHE A 17 10.56 -1.66 -11.17
N TRP A 18 9.66 -0.75 -10.79
CA TRP A 18 8.47 -1.10 -10.03
C TRP A 18 7.34 -1.44 -10.99
N LYS A 19 6.71 -2.57 -10.75
CA LYS A 19 5.50 -2.96 -11.45
C LYS A 19 4.31 -2.21 -10.87
N VAL A 20 3.51 -1.59 -11.73
CA VAL A 20 2.37 -0.77 -11.32
C VAL A 20 1.11 -1.16 -12.06
N TRP A 21 0.00 -1.16 -11.32
CA TRP A 21 -1.35 -1.22 -11.86
C TRP A 21 -1.93 0.18 -11.95
N LEU A 22 -2.69 0.44 -13.00
CA LEU A 22 -3.46 1.68 -13.15
C LEU A 22 -4.85 1.48 -12.60
N ASN A 23 -5.29 2.38 -11.73
CA ASN A 23 -6.66 2.44 -11.21
C ASN A 23 -7.34 3.68 -11.79
N LEU A 24 -8.61 3.54 -12.24
CA LEU A 24 -9.39 4.68 -12.69
C LEU A 24 -9.51 5.71 -11.55
N ASN A 25 -9.19 6.97 -11.84
CA ASN A 25 -9.30 8.05 -10.88
C ASN A 25 -10.75 8.56 -10.82
N LEU A 26 -11.46 8.17 -9.77
CA LEU A 26 -12.85 8.57 -9.55
C LEU A 26 -13.00 9.97 -8.93
N LEU A 27 -11.90 10.65 -8.61
CA LEU A 27 -11.92 11.98 -7.99
C LEU A 27 -12.05 13.11 -9.02
N THR A 28 -11.54 12.90 -10.23
CA THR A 28 -11.65 13.83 -11.35
C THR A 28 -12.87 13.47 -12.20
N LYS A 29 -13.96 14.24 -12.04
CA LYS A 29 -15.21 13.99 -12.77
C LYS A 29 -15.20 14.52 -14.21
N ASP A 30 -14.31 15.45 -14.51
CA ASP A 30 -14.29 16.20 -15.78
C ASP A 30 -13.23 15.70 -16.78
N VAL A 31 -12.48 14.66 -16.42
CA VAL A 31 -11.45 14.08 -17.27
C VAL A 31 -11.76 12.59 -17.49
N GLU A 32 -12.15 12.25 -18.70
CA GLU A 32 -12.30 10.85 -19.10
C GLU A 32 -10.91 10.19 -19.21
N ASN A 33 -10.80 8.94 -18.72
CA ASN A 33 -9.57 8.14 -18.78
C ASN A 33 -8.37 8.70 -17.99
N ASP A 34 -8.63 9.26 -16.83
CA ASP A 34 -7.62 9.62 -15.86
C ASP A 34 -7.35 8.44 -14.89
N TYR A 35 -6.07 8.12 -14.67
CA TYR A 35 -5.65 6.96 -13.89
C TYR A 35 -4.60 7.35 -12.85
N THR A 36 -4.71 6.71 -11.69
CA THR A 36 -3.66 6.71 -10.66
C THR A 36 -2.90 5.40 -10.69
N ALA A 37 -1.61 5.43 -10.37
CA ALA A 37 -0.78 4.23 -10.33
C ALA A 37 -0.69 3.66 -8.91
N GLU A 38 -0.81 2.34 -8.78
CA GLU A 38 -0.61 1.57 -7.55
C GLU A 38 0.53 0.59 -7.76
N VAL A 39 1.54 0.61 -6.88
CA VAL A 39 2.66 -0.33 -6.97
C VAL A 39 2.18 -1.73 -6.64
N SER A 40 2.44 -2.67 -7.55
CA SER A 40 2.25 -4.09 -7.29
C SER A 40 3.36 -4.58 -6.36
N THR A 41 3.10 -4.59 -5.05
CA THR A 41 4.06 -5.10 -4.08
C THR A 41 4.26 -6.61 -4.27
N VAL A 42 5.52 -6.99 -4.47
CA VAL A 42 5.88 -8.39 -4.67
C VAL A 42 6.15 -9.03 -3.31
N GLY A 43 5.37 -10.06 -2.98
CA GLY A 43 5.64 -10.90 -1.84
C GLY A 43 5.23 -10.33 -0.49
N LYS A 44 5.81 -10.91 0.55
CA LYS A 44 5.58 -10.58 1.95
C LYS A 44 6.41 -9.35 2.35
N THR A 45 5.88 -8.53 3.25
CA THR A 45 6.66 -7.45 3.87
C THR A 45 7.91 -8.01 4.56
N SER A 46 9.08 -7.53 4.15
CA SER A 46 10.36 -7.90 4.76
C SER A 46 10.50 -7.30 6.16
N ARG A 47 11.05 -8.07 7.07
CA ARG A 47 11.29 -7.71 8.47
C ARG A 47 12.80 -7.74 8.77
N ASN A 48 13.18 -7.41 9.99
CA ASN A 48 14.58 -7.43 10.43
C ASN A 48 15.27 -8.80 10.25
N GLU A 49 14.50 -9.89 10.40
CA GLU A 49 14.98 -11.24 10.15
C GLU A 49 15.34 -11.47 8.67
N ASP A 50 14.52 -10.92 7.76
CA ASP A 50 14.75 -11.05 6.32
C ASP A 50 15.93 -10.17 5.90
N ILE A 51 16.07 -8.97 6.49
CA ILE A 51 17.22 -8.08 6.27
C ILE A 51 18.52 -8.75 6.76
N ALA A 52 18.51 -9.36 7.95
CA ALA A 52 19.67 -10.06 8.49
C ALA A 52 20.08 -11.24 7.59
N LYS A 53 19.13 -12.01 7.06
CA LYS A 53 19.40 -13.10 6.10
C LYS A 53 20.02 -12.55 4.82
N GLN A 54 19.48 -11.47 4.26
CA GLN A 54 19.99 -10.86 3.03
C GLN A 54 21.45 -10.42 3.19
N ILE A 55 21.79 -9.80 4.33
CA ILE A 55 23.18 -9.38 4.61
C ILE A 55 24.13 -10.58 4.68
N ILE A 56 23.69 -11.71 5.26
CA ILE A 56 24.48 -12.94 5.28
C ILE A 56 24.65 -13.52 3.87
N GLU A 57 23.60 -13.53 3.07
CA GLU A 57 23.64 -14.01 1.68
C GLU A 57 24.55 -13.15 0.80
N GLU A 58 24.71 -11.87 1.11
CA GLU A 58 25.66 -10.96 0.47
C GLU A 58 27.12 -11.18 0.91
N GLY A 59 27.38 -12.14 1.79
CA GLY A 59 28.74 -12.58 2.18
C GLY A 59 29.25 -11.99 3.50
N SER A 60 28.37 -11.51 4.38
CA SER A 60 28.79 -11.07 5.71
C SER A 60 29.30 -12.25 6.55
N GLU A 61 30.45 -12.07 7.21
CA GLU A 61 31.03 -13.05 8.14
C GLU A 61 30.39 -12.98 9.55
N ILE A 62 29.49 -12.02 9.80
CA ILE A 62 28.82 -11.85 11.09
C ILE A 62 27.77 -12.96 11.24
N LYS A 63 27.74 -13.58 12.42
CA LYS A 63 26.71 -14.59 12.72
C LYS A 63 25.32 -13.97 12.68
N TYR A 64 24.33 -14.70 12.15
CA TYR A 64 22.95 -14.27 12.00
C TYR A 64 22.34 -13.67 13.28
N ASP A 65 22.47 -14.38 14.41
CA ASP A 65 21.88 -13.93 15.69
C ASP A 65 22.51 -12.61 16.19
N THR A 66 23.82 -12.45 15.97
CA THR A 66 24.53 -11.21 16.31
C THR A 66 24.02 -10.06 15.44
N LEU A 67 23.90 -10.28 14.14
CA LEU A 67 23.43 -9.27 13.19
C LEU A 67 21.98 -8.87 13.48
N LEU A 68 21.09 -9.83 13.69
CA LEU A 68 19.71 -9.57 14.06
C LEU A 68 19.61 -8.79 15.37
N SER A 69 20.44 -9.13 16.36
CA SER A 69 20.51 -8.38 17.63
C SER A 69 20.91 -6.92 17.40
N VAL A 70 21.92 -6.66 16.57
CA VAL A 70 22.38 -5.29 16.24
C VAL A 70 21.27 -4.49 15.54
N ILE A 71 20.58 -5.08 14.57
CA ILE A 71 19.46 -4.44 13.85
C ILE A 71 18.33 -4.08 14.83
N ASN A 72 17.95 -5.00 15.71
CA ASN A 72 16.92 -4.76 16.71
C ASN A 72 17.32 -3.70 17.75
N GLN A 73 18.62 -3.65 18.13
CA GLN A 73 19.15 -2.61 19.01
C GLN A 73 19.13 -1.23 18.32
N HIS A 74 19.49 -1.15 17.05
CA HIS A 74 19.39 0.08 16.25
C HIS A 74 17.96 0.63 16.28
N ASP A 75 16.95 -0.19 16.01
CA ASP A 75 15.56 0.22 16.03
C ASP A 75 15.09 0.67 17.42
N ARG A 76 15.56 -0.01 18.47
CA ARG A 76 15.28 0.36 19.86
C ARG A 76 15.84 1.74 20.19
N ILE A 77 17.08 2.01 19.81
CA ILE A 77 17.74 3.31 20.06
C ILE A 77 17.04 4.43 19.32
N ILE A 78 16.62 4.21 18.04
CA ILE A 78 15.83 5.21 17.30
C ILE A 78 14.55 5.56 18.06
N ARG A 79 13.81 4.55 18.54
CA ARG A 79 12.58 4.80 19.32
C ARG A 79 12.85 5.60 20.59
N GLU A 80 13.90 5.28 21.32
CA GLU A 80 14.29 6.00 22.55
C GLU A 80 14.67 7.47 22.28
N LEU A 81 15.44 7.73 21.21
CA LEU A 81 15.79 9.08 20.81
C LEU A 81 14.55 9.91 20.43
N LEU A 82 13.62 9.31 19.69
CA LEU A 82 12.37 9.97 19.31
C LEU A 82 11.45 10.23 20.52
N GLN A 83 11.39 9.31 21.47
CA GLN A 83 10.65 9.52 22.73
C GLN A 83 11.24 10.68 23.54
N ASN A 84 12.53 10.91 23.44
CA ASN A 84 13.22 12.05 24.06
C ASN A 84 13.12 13.35 23.24
N GLY A 85 12.31 13.37 22.17
CA GLY A 85 12.17 14.58 21.33
C GLY A 85 13.34 14.84 20.39
N THR A 86 14.25 13.90 20.21
CA THR A 86 15.43 14.05 19.33
C THR A 86 15.08 13.58 17.92
N SER A 87 15.37 14.42 16.91
CA SER A 87 15.27 14.02 15.49
C SER A 87 16.38 13.04 15.13
N VAL A 88 16.06 12.06 14.30
CA VAL A 88 17.01 11.02 13.85
C VAL A 88 17.10 11.02 12.33
N LEU A 89 18.31 11.01 11.81
CA LEU A 89 18.60 10.80 10.39
C LEU A 89 19.37 9.50 10.20
N THR A 90 18.81 8.63 9.36
CA THR A 90 19.45 7.38 8.92
C THR A 90 19.75 7.43 7.42
N GLY A 91 20.41 6.42 6.87
CA GLY A 91 20.62 6.28 5.42
C GLY A 91 19.32 6.19 4.59
N VAL A 92 18.18 5.84 5.20
CA VAL A 92 16.92 5.64 4.49
C VAL A 92 15.85 6.68 4.83
N ALA A 93 15.82 7.20 6.06
CA ALA A 93 14.76 8.11 6.49
C ALA A 93 15.24 9.16 7.50
N GLN A 94 14.56 10.30 7.48
CA GLN A 94 14.61 11.30 8.53
C GLN A 94 13.33 11.22 9.35
N TYR A 95 13.48 11.12 10.66
CA TYR A 95 12.42 11.07 11.65
C TYR A 95 12.44 12.36 12.45
N THR A 96 11.30 13.07 12.50
CA THR A 96 11.20 14.35 13.22
C THR A 96 10.00 14.29 14.17
N PRO A 97 10.22 14.41 15.49
CA PRO A 97 9.11 14.53 16.44
C PRO A 97 8.21 15.70 16.08
N SER A 98 6.92 15.51 16.19
CA SER A 98 5.91 16.49 15.86
C SER A 98 4.72 16.42 16.82
N VAL A 99 3.98 17.51 16.94
CA VAL A 99 2.76 17.57 17.72
C VAL A 99 1.64 18.11 16.82
N GLY A 100 0.58 17.32 16.69
CA GLY A 100 -0.65 17.72 16.00
C GLY A 100 -1.67 18.33 16.99
N GLY A 101 -2.64 19.06 16.45
CA GLY A 101 -3.68 19.74 17.21
C GLY A 101 -3.50 21.26 17.25
N VAL A 102 -4.52 21.97 17.71
CA VAL A 102 -4.55 23.44 17.78
C VAL A 102 -4.60 23.87 19.25
N TRP A 103 -3.75 24.82 19.61
CA TRP A 103 -3.68 25.45 20.93
C TRP A 103 -4.47 26.76 20.88
N ASN A 104 -5.51 26.88 21.71
CA ASN A 104 -6.42 28.05 21.70
C ASN A 104 -5.83 29.28 22.38
N SER A 105 -4.79 29.10 23.21
CA SER A 105 -4.04 30.20 23.82
C SER A 105 -2.60 29.81 24.12
N SER A 106 -1.74 30.79 24.32
CA SER A 106 -0.33 30.53 24.71
C SER A 106 -0.15 29.93 26.09
N THR A 107 -1.20 29.91 26.90
CA THR A 107 -1.21 29.37 28.27
C THR A 107 -1.98 28.06 28.37
N GLU A 108 -2.52 27.58 27.26
CA GLU A 108 -3.24 26.30 27.23
C GLU A 108 -2.30 25.15 27.58
N LYS A 109 -2.72 24.30 28.51
CA LYS A 109 -1.95 23.10 28.92
C LYS A 109 -2.16 21.98 27.92
N TYR A 110 -1.19 21.06 27.88
CA TYR A 110 -1.31 19.85 27.10
C TYR A 110 -2.57 19.05 27.47
N ASN A 111 -3.33 18.69 26.44
CA ASN A 111 -4.50 17.83 26.53
C ASN A 111 -4.31 16.65 25.56
N PRO A 112 -4.20 15.38 26.04
CA PRO A 112 -3.94 14.21 25.18
C PRO A 112 -5.09 13.86 24.24
N GLU A 113 -6.32 14.33 24.51
CA GLU A 113 -7.45 14.13 23.60
C GLU A 113 -7.37 15.01 22.36
N LYS A 114 -6.83 16.21 22.52
CA LYS A 114 -6.75 17.27 21.50
C LYS A 114 -5.38 17.32 20.83
N HIS A 115 -4.32 17.18 21.61
CA HIS A 115 -2.94 17.30 21.13
C HIS A 115 -2.31 15.92 20.99
N LYS A 116 -1.95 15.56 19.76
CA LYS A 116 -1.41 14.23 19.44
C LYS A 116 0.09 14.30 19.21
N VAL A 117 0.85 13.55 20.00
CA VAL A 117 2.28 13.34 19.75
C VAL A 117 2.43 12.41 18.54
N SER A 118 3.28 12.76 17.60
CA SER A 118 3.49 12.05 16.35
C SER A 118 4.96 12.12 15.92
N VAL A 119 5.30 11.40 14.87
CA VAL A 119 6.59 11.49 14.19
C VAL A 119 6.35 11.66 12.70
N SER A 120 6.91 12.71 12.13
CA SER A 120 6.99 12.87 10.68
C SER A 120 8.16 12.07 10.15
N ILE A 121 7.91 11.24 9.13
CA ILE A 121 8.92 10.41 8.47
C ILE A 121 9.02 10.85 7.02
N SER A 122 10.23 11.19 6.59
CA SER A 122 10.52 11.54 5.20
C SER A 122 11.72 10.75 4.67
N PRO A 123 11.77 10.45 3.37
CA PRO A 123 12.93 9.79 2.77
C PRO A 123 14.20 10.62 2.95
N SER A 124 15.33 9.95 3.24
CA SER A 124 16.64 10.59 3.27
C SER A 124 17.07 11.08 1.87
N ALA A 125 18.08 11.92 1.80
CA ALA A 125 18.66 12.35 0.52
C ALA A 125 19.22 11.15 -0.26
N GLU A 126 19.81 10.19 0.43
CA GLU A 126 20.37 8.96 -0.15
C GLU A 126 19.26 8.09 -0.75
N LEU A 127 18.16 7.88 -0.01
CA LEU A 127 17.03 7.11 -0.53
C LEU A 127 16.40 7.81 -1.74
N ARG A 128 16.18 9.13 -1.70
CA ARG A 128 15.67 9.88 -2.87
C ARG A 128 16.56 9.73 -4.10
N LYS A 129 17.89 9.79 -3.91
CA LYS A 129 18.85 9.56 -4.97
C LYS A 129 18.78 8.14 -5.51
N ALA A 130 18.67 7.13 -4.63
CA ALA A 130 18.51 5.73 -5.04
C ALA A 130 17.21 5.49 -5.83
N LEU A 131 16.11 6.16 -5.46
CA LEU A 131 14.83 6.04 -6.14
C LEU A 131 14.80 6.77 -7.50
N SER A 132 15.64 7.78 -7.72
CA SER A 132 15.66 8.52 -8.99
C SER A 132 16.08 7.69 -10.21
N VAL A 133 16.67 6.52 -10.00
CA VAL A 133 17.06 5.57 -11.05
C VAL A 133 16.12 4.36 -11.14
N VAL A 134 14.96 4.44 -10.51
CA VAL A 134 13.91 3.40 -10.56
C VAL A 134 12.87 3.82 -11.59
N GLY A 135 12.66 2.98 -12.60
CA GLY A 135 11.59 3.14 -13.60
C GLY A 135 10.28 2.49 -13.17
N LEU A 136 9.24 2.70 -13.97
CA LEU A 136 7.95 2.06 -13.80
C LEU A 136 7.63 1.16 -14.98
N GLU A 137 7.16 -0.06 -14.70
CA GLU A 137 6.59 -0.99 -15.66
C GLU A 137 5.08 -1.07 -15.44
N VAL A 138 4.30 -0.57 -16.39
CA VAL A 138 2.84 -0.58 -16.30
C VAL A 138 2.33 -1.96 -16.70
N LEU A 139 1.66 -2.65 -15.78
CA LEU A 139 1.07 -3.98 -16.00
C LEU A 139 -0.29 -3.93 -16.73
N GLY A 140 -0.93 -2.77 -16.75
CA GLY A 140 -2.25 -2.55 -17.31
C GLY A 140 -3.18 -1.87 -16.32
N VAL A 141 -4.46 -1.77 -16.70
CA VAL A 141 -5.51 -1.25 -15.82
C VAL A 141 -5.91 -2.36 -14.85
N LYS A 142 -5.92 -2.03 -13.55
CA LYS A 142 -6.40 -2.96 -12.53
C LYS A 142 -7.89 -3.14 -12.70
N ASP A 143 -8.30 -4.38 -12.92
CA ASP A 143 -9.72 -4.70 -13.00
C ASP A 143 -10.41 -4.31 -11.68
N SER A 144 -11.25 -3.30 -11.76
CA SER A 144 -12.00 -2.76 -10.62
C SER A 144 -13.43 -3.31 -10.54
N THR A 145 -13.76 -4.25 -11.43
CA THR A 145 -15.10 -4.84 -11.47
C THR A 145 -15.40 -5.62 -10.20
N ALA A 146 -16.65 -5.61 -9.81
CA ALA A 146 -17.13 -6.45 -8.72
C ALA A 146 -16.93 -7.92 -9.10
N ARG A 147 -16.37 -8.70 -8.20
CA ARG A 147 -16.16 -10.15 -8.39
C ARG A 147 -16.98 -10.90 -7.37
N ILE A 148 -17.90 -11.72 -7.85
CA ILE A 148 -18.60 -12.70 -7.01
C ILE A 148 -17.66 -13.89 -6.87
N GLY A 149 -17.25 -14.18 -5.62
CA GLY A 149 -16.37 -15.30 -5.30
C GLY A 149 -17.14 -16.54 -4.91
N LEU A 150 -18.17 -16.39 -4.07
CA LEU A 150 -18.96 -17.49 -3.55
C LEU A 150 -20.41 -17.09 -3.39
N VAL A 151 -21.31 -17.99 -3.78
CA VAL A 151 -22.74 -17.89 -3.53
C VAL A 151 -23.13 -19.06 -2.66
N THR A 152 -23.74 -18.81 -1.50
CA THR A 152 -24.17 -19.82 -0.53
C THR A 152 -25.67 -19.74 -0.37
N ASP A 153 -26.36 -20.87 -0.53
CA ASP A 153 -27.75 -21.00 -0.11
C ASP A 153 -27.83 -21.05 1.42
N THR A 154 -28.50 -20.10 2.03
CA THR A 154 -28.54 -20.00 3.51
C THR A 154 -29.41 -21.09 4.14
N ALA A 155 -30.37 -21.64 3.40
CA ALA A 155 -31.24 -22.71 3.88
C ALA A 155 -30.50 -24.06 3.98
N THR A 156 -29.65 -24.38 3.02
CA THR A 156 -28.94 -25.66 2.94
C THR A 156 -27.47 -25.58 3.32
N GLY A 157 -26.86 -24.37 3.29
CA GLY A 157 -25.43 -24.16 3.44
C GLY A 157 -24.60 -24.59 2.23
N LEU A 158 -25.22 -24.99 1.13
CA LEU A 158 -24.54 -25.46 -0.08
C LEU A 158 -24.01 -24.29 -0.92
N THR A 159 -22.92 -24.55 -1.63
CA THR A 159 -22.22 -23.60 -2.50
C THR A 159 -22.05 -24.13 -3.93
N ASP A 160 -22.86 -25.11 -4.32
CA ASP A 160 -22.80 -25.82 -5.59
C ASP A 160 -23.63 -25.17 -6.71
N GLY A 161 -24.20 -24.00 -6.45
CA GLY A 161 -25.09 -23.28 -7.38
C GLY A 161 -26.57 -23.63 -7.21
N SER A 162 -26.92 -24.58 -6.36
CA SER A 162 -28.31 -24.85 -5.99
C SER A 162 -28.84 -23.74 -5.10
N MET A 163 -30.10 -23.32 -5.29
CA MET A 163 -30.76 -22.28 -4.51
C MET A 163 -32.13 -22.72 -4.10
N THR A 164 -32.48 -22.52 -2.82
CA THR A 164 -33.81 -22.81 -2.29
C THR A 164 -34.77 -21.66 -2.62
N GLN A 165 -35.86 -21.96 -3.30
CA GLN A 165 -36.82 -20.96 -3.69
C GLN A 165 -37.51 -20.36 -2.45
N GLY A 166 -37.46 -19.04 -2.33
CA GLY A 166 -38.10 -18.29 -1.23
C GLY A 166 -37.17 -18.04 -0.02
N ASP A 167 -35.95 -18.55 -0.02
CA ASP A 167 -34.97 -18.31 1.00
C ASP A 167 -33.88 -17.32 0.55
N ASP A 168 -33.05 -16.87 1.52
CA ASP A 168 -31.99 -15.93 1.30
C ASP A 168 -30.72 -16.61 0.73
N ILE A 169 -29.95 -15.86 -0.02
CA ILE A 169 -28.63 -16.25 -0.50
C ILE A 169 -27.55 -15.31 0.06
N LEU A 170 -26.42 -15.86 0.45
CA LEU A 170 -25.24 -15.10 0.86
C LEU A 170 -24.26 -15.04 -0.31
N ILE A 171 -24.00 -13.83 -0.79
CA ILE A 171 -23.01 -13.57 -1.86
C ILE A 171 -21.77 -12.98 -1.22
N SER A 172 -20.64 -13.65 -1.37
CA SER A 172 -19.32 -13.20 -0.95
C SER A 172 -18.44 -12.89 -2.15
N GLY A 173 -17.63 -11.86 -2.06
CA GLY A 173 -16.75 -11.47 -3.16
C GLY A 173 -16.00 -10.18 -2.89
N GLU A 174 -15.34 -9.66 -3.91
CA GLU A 174 -14.61 -8.41 -3.85
C GLU A 174 -15.43 -7.29 -4.50
N LYS A 175 -15.49 -6.13 -3.83
CA LYS A 175 -16.16 -4.91 -4.34
C LYS A 175 -17.62 -5.10 -4.73
N ILE A 176 -18.35 -6.02 -4.10
CA ILE A 176 -19.75 -6.38 -4.40
C ILE A 176 -20.78 -5.52 -3.65
N ARG A 177 -20.39 -4.39 -3.06
CA ARG A 177 -21.35 -3.52 -2.36
C ARG A 177 -22.37 -2.96 -3.37
N VAL A 178 -23.61 -3.38 -3.20
CA VAL A 178 -24.75 -2.77 -3.89
C VAL A 178 -25.22 -1.58 -3.06
N ALA A 179 -25.20 -0.38 -3.62
CA ALA A 179 -25.63 0.84 -2.94
C ALA A 179 -26.20 1.83 -3.94
N GLY A 180 -27.36 2.41 -3.63
CA GLY A 180 -28.07 3.41 -4.43
C GLY A 180 -29.48 2.97 -4.78
N GLU A 181 -30.31 3.93 -5.19
CA GLU A 181 -31.71 3.74 -5.57
C GLU A 181 -31.94 3.89 -7.08
N ALA A 182 -30.86 3.98 -7.87
CA ALA A 182 -30.97 4.13 -9.31
C ALA A 182 -31.52 2.85 -9.97
N GLU A 183 -32.30 3.00 -11.03
CA GLU A 183 -32.80 1.89 -11.84
C GLU A 183 -31.59 1.07 -12.38
N GLY A 184 -31.59 -0.25 -12.12
CA GLY A 184 -30.48 -1.14 -12.50
C GLY A 184 -29.44 -1.36 -11.42
N VAL A 185 -29.56 -0.78 -10.22
CA VAL A 185 -28.73 -1.12 -9.06
C VAL A 185 -29.32 -2.36 -8.39
N GLY A 186 -28.55 -3.44 -8.37
CA GLY A 186 -29.02 -4.71 -7.78
C GLY A 186 -28.13 -5.90 -8.15
N VAL A 187 -28.53 -7.05 -7.68
CA VAL A 187 -28.03 -8.35 -8.13
C VAL A 187 -29.13 -8.99 -8.99
N PHE A 188 -28.78 -9.38 -10.19
CA PHE A 188 -29.72 -9.92 -11.16
C PHE A 188 -29.30 -11.33 -11.57
N PHE A 189 -30.27 -12.24 -11.65
CA PHE A 189 -30.06 -13.54 -12.29
C PHE A 189 -30.40 -13.38 -13.78
N ILE A 190 -29.45 -13.76 -14.62
CA ILE A 190 -29.62 -13.71 -16.07
C ILE A 190 -29.78 -15.14 -16.57
N ASP A 191 -30.90 -15.47 -17.18
CA ASP A 191 -31.07 -16.75 -17.86
C ASP A 191 -30.27 -16.75 -19.15
N SER A 192 -29.28 -17.66 -19.23
CA SER A 192 -28.54 -17.89 -20.46
C SER A 192 -29.34 -18.80 -21.39
N LYS A 193 -30.14 -18.19 -22.27
CA LYS A 193 -30.69 -18.91 -23.44
C LYS A 193 -29.63 -19.07 -24.52
#